data_5754e20bf0b737b7aa989ce202c49b54
#
_entry.id   5754e20bf0b737b7aa989ce202c49b54
#
_cell.length_a   1.000
_cell.length_b   1.000
_cell.length_c   1.000
_cell.angle_alpha   90.00
_cell.angle_beta   90.00
_cell.angle_gamma   90.00
#
_symmetry.space_group_name_H-M   'P 1'
#
loop_
_entity.id
_entity.type
_entity.pdbx_description
1 polymer ?
#
loop_
_entity_poly.entity_id
_entity_poly.type
_entity_poly.pdbx_seq_one_letter_code
_entity_poly.pdbx_strand_id
1 'polypeptide(L)'
;MSKIVRGEVIAMGDPIDFTIKALDNRSLPVTDRMILDGFNRKLLKLSGAVSAASQTLQEVKNQLKYIDAALLKAEIPADHISYQLADQTAQKVVELNTVLGRDAVARTLDLDQPPSLGSRMGRLVYMMFSSTSEPTQTSRDGYAIVLASFKPLLAEIEMLVNNDLKALHEQLALVGAPYTPYALPKVPIFNH
;
A
#
# COMPACT_ATOMS: atom_id res chain seq x y z
N MET A 1 3.34 -19.60 -28.60
CA MET A 1 3.17 -18.17 -28.98
C MET A 1 1.77 -17.98 -29.52
N SER A 2 1.09 -16.88 -29.17
CA SER A 2 -0.21 -16.53 -29.73
C SER A 2 -0.21 -15.06 -30.17
N LYS A 3 -1.00 -14.73 -31.18
CA LYS A 3 -1.26 -13.34 -31.62
C LYS A 3 -2.73 -13.02 -31.45
N ILE A 4 -3.04 -11.77 -31.17
CA ILE A 4 -4.42 -11.28 -31.11
C ILE A 4 -4.73 -10.55 -32.41
N VAL A 5 -5.73 -11.02 -33.12
CA VAL A 5 -6.22 -10.39 -34.37
C VAL A 5 -7.71 -10.13 -34.20
N ARG A 6 -8.12 -8.87 -34.24
CA ARG A 6 -9.53 -8.43 -34.05
C ARG A 6 -10.23 -9.01 -32.83
N GLY A 7 -9.47 -9.16 -31.72
CA GLY A 7 -9.98 -9.69 -30.45
C GLY A 7 -9.95 -11.23 -30.32
N GLU A 8 -9.59 -11.96 -31.36
CA GLU A 8 -9.40 -13.41 -31.30
C GLU A 8 -7.94 -13.79 -31.02
N VAL A 9 -7.76 -14.77 -30.14
CA VAL A 9 -6.44 -15.31 -29.78
C VAL A 9 -6.11 -16.48 -30.73
N ILE A 10 -5.20 -16.26 -31.65
CA ILE A 10 -4.79 -17.26 -32.64
C ILE A 10 -3.45 -17.88 -32.17
N ALA A 11 -3.42 -19.20 -31.98
CA ALA A 11 -2.18 -19.94 -31.73
C ALA A 11 -1.23 -19.87 -32.94
N MET A 12 0.03 -19.50 -32.71
CA MET A 12 1.04 -19.37 -33.78
C MET A 12 1.91 -20.64 -33.96
N GLY A 13 1.64 -21.67 -33.19
CA GLY A 13 2.35 -22.94 -33.20
C GLY A 13 2.14 -23.69 -31.89
N ASP A 14 2.60 -24.91 -31.86
CA ASP A 14 2.58 -25.74 -30.65
C ASP A 14 3.52 -25.20 -29.57
N PRO A 15 3.22 -25.46 -28.29
CA PRO A 15 4.14 -25.13 -27.20
C PRO A 15 5.51 -25.81 -27.43
N ILE A 16 6.57 -25.04 -27.25
CA ILE A 16 7.94 -25.55 -27.30
C ILE A 16 8.48 -25.57 -25.87
N ASP A 17 8.85 -26.73 -25.39
CA ASP A 17 9.50 -26.89 -24.10
C ASP A 17 10.94 -26.38 -24.17
N PHE A 18 11.34 -25.59 -23.19
CA PHE A 18 12.71 -25.13 -23.04
C PHE A 18 13.18 -25.25 -21.61
N THR A 19 14.43 -25.52 -21.40
CA THR A 19 15.04 -25.57 -20.08
C THR A 19 15.81 -24.29 -19.82
N ILE A 20 15.48 -23.60 -18.76
CA ILE A 20 16.24 -22.44 -18.29
C ILE A 20 17.46 -22.96 -17.52
N LYS A 21 18.65 -22.68 -18.03
CA LYS A 21 19.91 -22.92 -17.30
C LYS A 21 20.38 -21.63 -16.68
N ALA A 22 20.81 -21.71 -15.42
CA ALA A 22 21.43 -20.56 -14.79
C ALA A 22 22.78 -20.30 -15.40
N LEU A 23 23.10 -19.03 -15.66
CA LEU A 23 24.45 -18.61 -16.05
C LEU A 23 25.43 -18.91 -14.92
N ASP A 24 26.59 -19.41 -15.25
CA ASP A 24 27.69 -19.61 -14.31
C ASP A 24 28.26 -18.23 -13.91
N ASN A 25 27.73 -17.70 -12.83
CA ASN A 25 28.21 -16.46 -12.27
C ASN A 25 29.32 -16.78 -11.26
N ARG A 26 30.54 -16.32 -11.55
CA ARG A 26 31.75 -16.69 -10.80
C ARG A 26 31.96 -15.90 -9.52
N SER A 27 31.17 -14.85 -9.25
CA SER A 27 31.36 -13.98 -8.09
C SER A 27 30.42 -14.35 -6.94
N LEU A 28 30.68 -15.36 -6.18
CA LEU A 28 29.88 -15.87 -5.07
C LEU A 28 28.61 -16.64 -5.48
N PRO A 29 28.78 -17.82 -6.11
CA PRO A 29 27.64 -18.67 -6.45
C PRO A 29 26.92 -19.12 -5.18
N VAL A 30 25.58 -19.12 -5.23
CA VAL A 30 24.76 -19.70 -4.18
C VAL A 30 24.97 -21.22 -4.15
N THR A 31 25.20 -21.79 -2.98
CA THR A 31 25.37 -23.22 -2.80
C THR A 31 24.04 -23.96 -3.01
N ASP A 32 22.94 -23.38 -2.52
CA ASP A 32 21.57 -23.88 -2.69
C ASP A 32 20.64 -22.78 -3.21
N ARG A 33 20.23 -22.92 -4.47
CA ARG A 33 19.31 -21.99 -5.14
C ARG A 33 17.91 -21.99 -4.52
N MET A 34 17.49 -23.08 -3.89
CA MET A 34 16.18 -23.14 -3.23
C MET A 34 16.13 -22.20 -2.04
N ILE A 35 17.24 -22.01 -1.32
CA ILE A 35 17.35 -21.04 -0.22
C ILE A 35 17.17 -19.62 -0.74
N LEU A 36 17.86 -19.28 -1.83
CA LEU A 36 17.76 -17.95 -2.45
C LEU A 36 16.34 -17.69 -2.96
N ASP A 37 15.76 -18.64 -3.71
CA ASP A 37 14.40 -18.52 -4.22
C ASP A 37 13.35 -18.41 -3.12
N GLY A 38 13.50 -19.22 -2.06
CA GLY A 38 12.61 -19.18 -0.91
C GLY A 38 12.64 -17.83 -0.21
N PHE A 39 13.82 -17.25 -0.04
CA PHE A 39 13.99 -15.92 0.56
C PHE A 39 13.43 -14.83 -0.35
N ASN A 40 13.72 -14.85 -1.65
CA ASN A 40 13.23 -13.90 -2.62
C ASN A 40 11.70 -13.89 -2.70
N ARG A 41 11.06 -15.06 -2.65
CA ARG A 41 9.58 -15.16 -2.61
C ARG A 41 8.99 -14.51 -1.35
N LYS A 42 9.60 -14.73 -0.17
CA LYS A 42 9.18 -14.07 1.07
C LYS A 42 9.34 -12.56 0.98
N LEU A 43 10.46 -12.10 0.44
CA LEU A 43 10.77 -10.70 0.27
C LEU A 43 9.77 -10.01 -0.67
N LEU A 44 9.46 -10.63 -1.82
CA LEU A 44 8.47 -10.11 -2.78
C LEU A 44 7.07 -10.04 -2.19
N LYS A 45 6.64 -11.05 -1.42
CA LYS A 45 5.36 -11.02 -0.73
C LYS A 45 5.26 -9.86 0.25
N LEU A 46 6.31 -9.66 1.07
CA LEU A 46 6.36 -8.53 2.01
C LEU A 46 6.39 -7.18 1.28
N SER A 47 7.17 -7.07 0.21
CA SER A 47 7.22 -5.86 -0.63
C SER A 47 5.86 -5.54 -1.26
N GLY A 48 5.15 -6.56 -1.76
CA GLY A 48 3.79 -6.40 -2.27
C GLY A 48 2.82 -5.90 -1.20
N ALA A 49 2.88 -6.45 0.01
CA ALA A 49 2.04 -6.02 1.13
C ALA A 49 2.33 -4.57 1.56
N VAL A 50 3.62 -4.18 1.64
CA VAL A 50 4.02 -2.79 1.94
C VAL A 50 3.53 -1.82 0.86
N SER A 51 3.62 -2.21 -0.41
CA SER A 51 3.13 -1.40 -1.53
C SER A 51 1.61 -1.27 -1.51
N ALA A 52 0.88 -2.35 -1.24
CA ALA A 52 -0.58 -2.33 -1.10
C ALA A 52 -1.03 -1.41 0.05
N ALA A 53 -0.36 -1.48 1.21
CA ALA A 53 -0.63 -0.58 2.33
C ALA A 53 -0.44 0.90 1.96
N SER A 54 0.61 1.22 1.18
CA SER A 54 0.83 2.58 0.68
C SER A 54 -0.29 3.04 -0.26
N GLN A 55 -0.76 2.16 -1.14
CA GLN A 55 -1.89 2.45 -2.03
C GLN A 55 -3.18 2.68 -1.24
N THR A 56 -3.46 1.83 -0.25
CA THR A 56 -4.62 1.99 0.63
C THR A 56 -4.63 3.36 1.32
N LEU A 57 -3.50 3.78 1.90
CA LEU A 57 -3.40 5.11 2.52
C LEU A 57 -3.61 6.25 1.51
N GLN A 58 -3.12 6.09 0.28
CA GLN A 58 -3.35 7.08 -0.78
C GLN A 58 -4.82 7.14 -1.19
N GLU A 59 -5.52 6.01 -1.24
CA GLU A 59 -6.95 5.95 -1.51
C GLU A 59 -7.75 6.60 -0.39
N VAL A 60 -7.45 6.31 0.88
CA VAL A 60 -8.08 6.98 2.03
C VAL A 60 -7.86 8.49 1.97
N LYS A 61 -6.64 8.95 1.67
CA LYS A 61 -6.35 10.37 1.48
C LYS A 61 -7.19 11.01 0.37
N ASN A 62 -7.42 10.30 -0.71
CA ASN A 62 -8.27 10.78 -1.79
C ASN A 62 -9.76 10.80 -1.37
N GLN A 63 -10.22 9.79 -0.65
CA GLN A 63 -11.60 9.77 -0.11
C GLN A 63 -11.83 10.96 0.82
N LEU A 64 -10.89 11.28 1.72
CA LEU A 64 -11.01 12.42 2.63
C LEU A 64 -11.22 13.74 1.90
N LYS A 65 -10.60 13.98 0.76
CA LYS A 65 -10.86 15.19 -0.05
C LYS A 65 -12.32 15.33 -0.49
N TYR A 66 -12.95 14.20 -0.85
CA TYR A 66 -14.37 14.22 -1.22
C TYR A 66 -15.28 14.36 0.00
N ILE A 67 -14.87 13.80 1.13
CA ILE A 67 -15.56 13.92 2.41
C ILE A 67 -15.55 15.38 2.88
N ASP A 68 -14.39 16.04 2.84
CA ASP A 68 -14.24 17.46 3.18
C ASP A 68 -15.15 18.33 2.28
N ALA A 69 -15.14 18.06 0.97
CA ALA A 69 -16.00 18.78 0.04
C ALA A 69 -17.51 18.53 0.29
N ALA A 70 -17.88 17.33 0.74
CA ALA A 70 -19.25 17.01 1.10
C ALA A 70 -19.67 17.66 2.41
N LEU A 71 -18.80 17.69 3.41
CA LEU A 71 -19.03 18.39 4.70
C LEU A 71 -19.23 19.88 4.50
N LEU A 72 -18.46 20.53 3.62
CA LEU A 72 -18.62 21.94 3.29
C LEU A 72 -19.96 22.28 2.63
N LYS A 73 -20.60 21.29 2.00
CA LYS A 73 -21.93 21.43 1.36
C LYS A 73 -23.07 20.97 2.27
N ALA A 74 -22.75 20.28 3.36
CA ALA A 74 -23.74 19.91 4.34
C ALA A 74 -24.09 21.14 5.19
N GLU A 75 -25.39 21.39 5.38
CA GLU A 75 -25.87 22.51 6.20
C GLU A 75 -25.77 22.15 7.71
N ILE A 76 -24.54 21.93 8.20
CA ILE A 76 -24.25 21.57 9.59
C ILE A 76 -23.44 22.67 10.30
N PRO A 77 -23.59 22.81 11.63
CA PRO A 77 -22.79 23.75 12.40
C PRO A 77 -21.30 23.51 12.27
N ALA A 78 -20.48 24.58 12.33
CA ALA A 78 -19.02 24.50 12.18
C ALA A 78 -18.32 23.67 13.26
N ASP A 79 -18.95 23.49 14.41
CA ASP A 79 -18.48 22.68 15.55
C ASP A 79 -19.00 21.22 15.52
N HIS A 80 -19.65 20.81 14.43
CA HIS A 80 -20.20 19.47 14.34
C HIS A 80 -19.10 18.40 14.37
N ILE A 81 -19.38 17.29 15.06
CA ILE A 81 -18.41 16.19 15.29
C ILE A 81 -17.81 15.63 14.01
N SER A 82 -18.51 15.70 12.89
CA SER A 82 -18.02 15.19 11.59
C SER A 82 -16.74 15.88 11.13
N TYR A 83 -16.57 17.18 11.39
CA TYR A 83 -15.33 17.91 11.08
C TYR A 83 -14.16 17.40 11.91
N GLN A 84 -14.38 17.17 13.21
CA GLN A 84 -13.36 16.65 14.12
C GLN A 84 -12.94 15.23 13.72
N LEU A 85 -13.89 14.38 13.33
CA LEU A 85 -13.60 13.02 12.85
C LEU A 85 -12.81 13.04 11.53
N ALA A 86 -13.15 13.95 10.62
CA ALA A 86 -12.41 14.11 9.36
C ALA A 86 -10.96 14.54 9.61
N ASP A 87 -10.75 15.53 10.46
CA ASP A 87 -9.41 16.01 10.84
C ASP A 87 -8.58 14.92 11.53
N GLN A 88 -9.17 14.21 12.50
CA GLN A 88 -8.49 13.11 13.19
C GLN A 88 -8.09 11.99 12.21
N THR A 89 -8.99 11.63 11.29
CA THR A 89 -8.71 10.64 10.27
C THR A 89 -7.60 11.11 9.33
N ALA A 90 -7.62 12.38 8.92
CA ALA A 90 -6.58 12.98 8.08
C ALA A 90 -5.21 13.00 8.78
N GLN A 91 -5.15 13.34 10.08
CA GLN A 91 -3.93 13.31 10.87
C GLN A 91 -3.35 11.90 10.96
N LYS A 92 -4.17 10.88 11.25
CA LYS A 92 -3.72 9.48 11.24
C LYS A 92 -3.15 9.07 9.88
N VAL A 93 -3.77 9.46 8.77
CA VAL A 93 -3.25 9.19 7.43
C VAL A 93 -1.87 9.81 7.23
N VAL A 94 -1.64 11.04 7.71
CA VAL A 94 -0.32 11.70 7.64
C VAL A 94 0.71 10.95 8.46
N GLU A 95 0.39 10.57 9.70
CA GLU A 95 1.29 9.82 10.59
C GLU A 95 1.68 8.46 9.98
N LEU A 96 0.72 7.68 9.53
CA LEU A 96 0.96 6.38 8.90
C LEU A 96 1.77 6.49 7.60
N ASN A 97 1.50 7.52 6.79
CA ASN A 97 2.30 7.82 5.60
C ASN A 97 3.73 8.21 5.93
N THR A 98 3.96 8.92 7.03
CA THR A 98 5.30 9.30 7.46
C THR A 98 6.13 8.07 7.84
N VAL A 99 5.55 7.13 8.58
CA VAL A 99 6.21 5.86 8.93
C VAL A 99 6.51 5.02 7.68
N LEU A 100 5.57 4.96 6.75
CA LEU A 100 5.67 4.14 5.55
C LEU A 100 6.59 4.75 4.50
N GLY A 101 6.46 6.06 4.24
CA GLY A 101 7.01 6.72 3.06
C GLY A 101 8.02 7.84 3.29
N ARG A 102 8.15 8.41 4.44
CA ARG A 102 8.86 9.65 4.84
C ARG A 102 7.94 10.86 4.92
N ASP A 103 8.27 11.74 5.83
CA ASP A 103 7.64 13.06 5.95
C ASP A 103 7.95 13.93 4.70
N ALA A 104 6.88 14.32 4.01
CA ALA A 104 7.00 15.13 2.80
C ALA A 104 7.49 16.55 3.11
N VAL A 105 7.13 17.12 4.26
CA VAL A 105 7.54 18.45 4.69
C VAL A 105 9.02 18.45 5.06
N ALA A 106 9.45 17.50 5.87
CA ALA A 106 10.86 17.35 6.24
C ALA A 106 11.75 17.11 5.01
N ARG A 107 11.25 16.38 4.00
CA ARG A 107 11.95 16.17 2.73
C ARG A 107 12.07 17.49 1.93
N THR A 108 11.02 18.32 1.91
CA THR A 108 11.05 19.62 1.21
C THR A 108 12.03 20.58 1.88
N LEU A 109 12.20 20.48 3.20
CA LEU A 109 13.12 21.29 3.99
C LEU A 109 14.53 20.69 4.08
N ASP A 110 14.80 19.58 3.37
CA ASP A 110 16.07 18.84 3.38
C ASP A 110 16.53 18.45 4.78
N LEU A 111 15.57 18.14 5.65
CA LEU A 111 15.84 17.70 7.00
C LEU A 111 16.23 16.23 7.03
N ASP A 112 17.20 15.90 7.87
CA ASP A 112 17.67 14.53 8.05
C ASP A 112 16.58 13.66 8.67
N GLN A 113 16.28 12.53 8.05
CA GLN A 113 15.20 11.64 8.46
C GLN A 113 15.71 10.19 8.55
N PRO A 114 15.26 9.43 9.55
CA PRO A 114 15.53 8.00 9.57
C PRO A 114 14.92 7.33 8.34
N PRO A 115 15.52 6.24 7.83
CA PRO A 115 14.97 5.50 6.71
C PRO A 115 13.56 4.99 7.01
N SER A 116 12.58 5.38 6.17
CA SER A 116 11.21 4.89 6.27
C SER A 116 11.13 3.37 6.01
N LEU A 117 10.02 2.76 6.39
CA LEU A 117 9.78 1.34 6.15
C LEU A 117 9.86 1.00 4.67
N GLY A 118 9.26 1.82 3.79
CA GLY A 118 9.34 1.67 2.34
C GLY A 118 10.76 1.78 1.80
N SER A 119 11.59 2.71 2.34
CA SER A 119 13.00 2.83 1.95
C SER A 119 13.81 1.59 2.35
N ARG A 120 13.59 1.08 3.56
CA ARG A 120 14.25 -0.16 4.04
C ARG A 120 13.86 -1.35 3.17
N MET A 121 12.57 -1.48 2.84
CA MET A 121 12.06 -2.53 1.96
C MET A 121 12.67 -2.44 0.56
N GLY A 122 12.66 -1.26 -0.05
CA GLY A 122 13.24 -1.05 -1.38
C GLY A 122 14.74 -1.38 -1.43
N ARG A 123 15.50 -1.03 -0.38
CA ARG A 123 16.91 -1.38 -0.28
C ARG A 123 17.13 -2.89 -0.21
N LEU A 124 16.31 -3.61 0.57
CA LEU A 124 16.40 -5.08 0.65
C LEU A 124 16.11 -5.73 -0.70
N VAL A 125 15.05 -5.29 -1.38
CA VAL A 125 14.72 -5.78 -2.72
C VAL A 125 15.89 -5.53 -3.68
N TYR A 126 16.41 -4.31 -3.72
CA TYR A 126 17.56 -3.96 -4.57
C TYR A 126 18.78 -4.85 -4.30
N MET A 127 19.16 -5.03 -3.04
CA MET A 127 20.31 -5.84 -2.64
C MET A 127 20.15 -7.31 -3.07
N MET A 128 18.95 -7.88 -2.91
CA MET A 128 18.69 -9.29 -3.23
C MET A 128 18.61 -9.53 -4.73
N PHE A 129 18.04 -8.59 -5.50
CA PHE A 129 17.93 -8.74 -6.96
C PHE A 129 19.18 -8.32 -7.72
N SER A 130 20.10 -7.59 -7.09
CA SER A 130 21.41 -7.26 -7.68
C SER A 130 22.49 -8.33 -7.47
N SER A 131 22.20 -9.40 -6.73
CA SER A 131 23.14 -10.47 -6.42
C SER A 131 22.52 -11.85 -6.63
N THR A 132 23.34 -12.81 -7.04
CA THR A 132 22.98 -14.24 -7.14
C THR A 132 23.53 -15.04 -5.95
N SER A 133 24.14 -14.38 -4.96
CA SER A 133 24.64 -15.02 -3.74
C SER A 133 23.53 -15.42 -2.78
N GLU A 134 23.85 -16.27 -1.82
CA GLU A 134 22.93 -16.56 -0.71
C GLU A 134 22.56 -15.30 0.06
N PRO A 135 21.34 -15.24 0.64
CA PRO A 135 20.94 -14.15 1.51
C PRO A 135 21.91 -14.04 2.68
N THR A 136 22.55 -12.89 2.81
CA THR A 136 23.46 -12.61 3.94
C THR A 136 22.67 -12.51 5.26
N GLN A 137 23.36 -12.62 6.38
CA GLN A 137 22.72 -12.40 7.69
C GLN A 137 22.11 -11.00 7.76
N THR A 138 22.79 -9.98 7.26
CA THR A 138 22.26 -8.61 7.16
C THR A 138 20.95 -8.52 6.39
N SER A 139 20.79 -9.30 5.28
CA SER A 139 19.55 -9.34 4.52
C SER A 139 18.43 -10.01 5.31
N ARG A 140 18.74 -11.09 6.05
CA ARG A 140 17.77 -11.79 6.91
C ARG A 140 17.31 -10.91 8.07
N ASP A 141 18.24 -10.23 8.73
CA ASP A 141 17.96 -9.31 9.83
C ASP A 141 17.13 -8.11 9.33
N GLY A 142 17.51 -7.55 8.19
CA GLY A 142 16.77 -6.47 7.56
C GLY A 142 15.33 -6.86 7.23
N TYR A 143 15.11 -8.07 6.70
CA TYR A 143 13.77 -8.61 6.47
C TYR A 143 12.98 -8.73 7.80
N ALA A 144 13.59 -9.27 8.83
CA ALA A 144 12.96 -9.44 10.14
C ALA A 144 12.55 -8.08 10.76
N ILE A 145 13.43 -7.07 10.66
CA ILE A 145 13.15 -5.71 11.14
C ILE A 145 11.99 -5.09 10.37
N VAL A 146 11.97 -5.17 9.04
CA VAL A 146 10.87 -4.63 8.22
C VAL A 146 9.57 -5.32 8.56
N LEU A 147 9.57 -6.66 8.66
CA LEU A 147 8.38 -7.43 9.01
C LEU A 147 7.83 -7.07 10.40
N ALA A 148 8.72 -6.94 11.40
CA ALA A 148 8.35 -6.56 12.77
C ALA A 148 7.75 -5.16 12.84
N SER A 149 8.28 -4.21 12.05
CA SER A 149 7.75 -2.84 11.98
C SER A 149 6.47 -2.74 11.16
N PHE A 150 6.30 -3.59 10.15
CA PHE A 150 5.12 -3.55 9.27
C PHE A 150 3.86 -4.11 9.93
N LYS A 151 3.98 -5.12 10.79
CA LYS A 151 2.82 -5.74 11.44
C LYS A 151 1.95 -4.74 12.23
N PRO A 152 2.48 -3.96 13.18
CA PRO A 152 1.68 -2.97 13.90
C PRO A 152 1.14 -1.88 12.96
N LEU A 153 1.94 -1.42 12.00
CA LEU A 153 1.50 -0.43 11.02
C LEU A 153 0.30 -0.91 10.20
N LEU A 154 0.32 -2.17 9.75
CA LEU A 154 -0.81 -2.75 9.02
C LEU A 154 -2.07 -2.81 9.88
N ALA A 155 -1.95 -3.19 11.16
CA ALA A 155 -3.09 -3.21 12.08
C ALA A 155 -3.69 -1.80 12.28
N GLU A 156 -2.87 -0.75 12.34
CA GLU A 156 -3.34 0.62 12.42
C GLU A 156 -4.04 1.07 11.12
N ILE A 157 -3.54 0.66 9.95
CA ILE A 157 -4.20 0.91 8.65
C ILE A 157 -5.55 0.20 8.59
N GLU A 158 -5.62 -1.05 9.06
CA GLU A 158 -6.87 -1.80 9.14
C GLU A 158 -7.90 -1.10 10.06
N MET A 159 -7.48 -0.60 11.22
CA MET A 159 -8.35 0.19 12.11
C MET A 159 -8.81 1.49 11.46
N LEU A 160 -7.92 2.20 10.78
CA LEU A 160 -8.26 3.42 10.06
C LEU A 160 -9.36 3.17 9.01
N VAL A 161 -9.23 2.11 8.21
CA VAL A 161 -10.18 1.80 7.13
C VAL A 161 -11.50 1.26 7.69
N ASN A 162 -11.43 0.29 8.59
CA ASN A 162 -12.60 -0.46 9.04
C ASN A 162 -13.40 0.26 10.13
N ASN A 163 -12.77 1.16 10.89
CA ASN A 163 -13.43 1.87 11.99
C ASN A 163 -13.55 3.36 11.70
N ASP A 164 -12.43 4.07 11.54
CA ASP A 164 -12.45 5.53 11.49
C ASP A 164 -13.13 6.05 10.22
N LEU A 165 -12.72 5.55 9.06
CA LEU A 165 -13.29 5.93 7.77
C LEU A 165 -14.76 5.49 7.65
N LYS A 166 -15.09 4.31 8.16
CA LYS A 166 -16.46 3.81 8.20
C LYS A 166 -17.35 4.68 9.09
N ALA A 167 -16.90 5.01 10.29
CA ALA A 167 -17.63 5.90 11.19
C ALA A 167 -17.86 7.27 10.56
N LEU A 168 -16.87 7.80 9.85
CA LEU A 168 -17.00 9.07 9.13
C LEU A 168 -18.04 9.00 8.01
N HIS A 169 -18.09 7.93 7.23
CA HIS A 169 -19.13 7.71 6.21
C HIS A 169 -20.54 7.58 6.83
N GLU A 170 -20.65 6.92 7.98
CA GLU A 170 -21.91 6.82 8.71
C GLU A 170 -22.39 8.20 9.18
N GLN A 171 -21.50 9.04 9.71
CA GLN A 171 -21.81 10.41 10.11
C GLN A 171 -22.24 11.28 8.92
N LEU A 172 -21.56 11.19 7.77
CA LEU A 172 -21.97 11.89 6.55
C LEU A 172 -23.39 11.51 6.12
N ALA A 173 -23.75 10.24 6.22
CA ALA A 173 -25.09 9.78 5.91
C ALA A 173 -26.16 10.31 6.87
N LEU A 174 -25.81 10.44 8.17
CA LEU A 174 -26.72 11.00 9.20
C LEU A 174 -27.01 12.49 9.00
N VAL A 175 -26.02 13.25 8.58
CA VAL A 175 -26.16 14.70 8.34
C VAL A 175 -26.69 15.03 6.94
N GLY A 176 -27.03 14.02 6.13
CA GLY A 176 -27.55 14.24 4.79
C GLY A 176 -26.54 14.87 3.83
N ALA A 177 -25.26 14.69 4.08
CA ALA A 177 -24.21 15.20 3.19
C ALA A 177 -24.32 14.59 1.78
N PRO A 178 -23.91 15.32 0.72
CA PRO A 178 -23.88 14.78 -0.64
C PRO A 178 -23.09 13.48 -0.73
N TYR A 179 -23.51 12.57 -1.60
CA TYR A 179 -22.79 11.31 -1.82
C TYR A 179 -21.36 11.55 -2.28
N THR A 180 -20.46 10.82 -1.68
CA THR A 180 -19.05 10.82 -2.06
C THR A 180 -18.74 9.58 -2.91
N PRO A 181 -17.74 9.60 -3.79
CA PRO A 181 -17.19 8.38 -4.39
C PRO A 181 -16.87 7.38 -3.26
N TYR A 182 -17.10 6.09 -3.51
CA TYR A 182 -16.93 4.99 -2.53
C TYR A 182 -18.08 4.80 -1.51
N ALA A 183 -19.04 5.72 -1.42
CA ALA A 183 -20.26 5.52 -0.64
C ALA A 183 -21.37 4.98 -1.56
N LEU A 184 -22.00 3.88 -1.18
CA LEU A 184 -23.20 3.41 -1.90
C LEU A 184 -24.38 4.31 -1.58
N PRO A 185 -25.10 4.84 -2.59
CA PRO A 185 -26.30 5.64 -2.36
C PRO A 185 -27.39 4.79 -1.70
N LYS A 186 -28.13 5.40 -0.77
CA LYS A 186 -29.32 4.80 -0.17
C LYS A 186 -30.55 5.34 -0.90
N VAL A 187 -31.57 4.50 -1.06
CA VAL A 187 -32.88 4.96 -1.59
C VAL A 187 -33.48 5.96 -0.60
N PRO A 188 -33.81 7.19 -1.02
CA PRO A 188 -34.46 8.15 -0.14
C PRO A 188 -35.80 7.61 0.34
N ILE A 189 -36.04 7.60 1.64
CA ILE A 189 -37.34 7.28 2.22
C ILE A 189 -38.09 8.61 2.35
N PHE A 190 -39.06 8.84 1.49
CA PHE A 190 -39.97 9.97 1.62
C PHE A 190 -41.08 9.57 2.59
N ASN A 191 -40.99 10.06 3.84
CA ASN A 191 -42.13 9.98 4.75
C ASN A 191 -43.17 11.00 4.27
N HIS A 192 -44.30 10.50 3.80
CA HIS A 192 -45.47 11.29 3.43
C HIS A 192 -46.26 11.69 4.68
#